data_8ddf2e27781ccf48264381a316aa472a
#
_entry.id   8ddf2e27781ccf48264381a316aa472a
#
_cell.length_a   1.000
_cell.length_b   1.000
_cell.length_c   1.000
_cell.angle_alpha   90.00
_cell.angle_beta   90.00
_cell.angle_gamma   90.00
#
_symmetry.space_group_name_H-M   'P 1'
#
loop_
_entity.id
_entity.type
_entity.pdbx_description
1 polymer ?
#
loop_
_entity_poly.entity_id
_entity_poly.type
_entity_poly.pdbx_seq_one_letter_code
_entity_poly.pdbx_strand_id
1 'polypeptide(L)'
;MGERDGFKSRMGFLLVSAGCAIGIGNVWKFPYIAGQYGGAVFVLFYLAFLVLMGIPVMTMELAVGRGSRQSAVLGYKKLEPQGSLWHIHGWFCVLGCYLLMMYYTTVSGWMLAYFWKFINGTFSGASKEAVGAVFGSLLGSPLEMGIFMAMTVFLGFAVCGFGVQRGVEQVTKVMMMGLLGLIVLLAGNSLMLDGGAPGLAFYLLPDWGRAVEAGLGNVAAAALNQAFFTLSLGIAAIEIFGSYMSDEFTLTGEAVRITALDTFVAFISGLIIFPACFAYGVQPDQGPALIFITLPNIFVNMPLGQLWGALFFVFMTFASFSTVTAVFENLIACSIDNFGWNRKKAVLVNLIIIFLCSIPCVLGYNVLADMHFIGSRDVLDSEDFLVSNLLLPCGALVYLLFCVTKWGWGFDHYLAEVNKGRGIKMPGAMKPYFQYVLPVLILVILIRGLM
;
A
#
# COMPACT_ATOMS: atom_id res chain seq x y z
N MET A 1 18.23 8.55 26.46
CA MET A 1 17.38 7.96 25.43
C MET A 1 17.56 6.45 25.55
N GLY A 2 16.49 5.69 25.89
CA GLY A 2 16.56 4.22 25.92
C GLY A 2 16.86 3.68 24.53
N GLU A 3 17.47 2.50 24.44
CA GLU A 3 17.63 1.78 23.16
C GLU A 3 16.27 1.66 22.48
N ARG A 4 16.20 2.02 21.19
CA ARG A 4 14.99 1.91 20.39
C ARG A 4 14.67 0.44 20.18
N ASP A 5 13.40 0.06 20.39
CA ASP A 5 12.92 -1.28 20.08
C ASP A 5 13.27 -1.64 18.63
N GLY A 6 13.96 -2.75 18.42
CA GLY A 6 14.32 -3.26 17.10
C GLY A 6 13.52 -4.52 16.77
N PHE A 7 13.51 -4.94 15.50
CA PHE A 7 12.96 -6.23 15.11
C PHE A 7 13.76 -7.39 15.74
N LYS A 8 13.05 -8.43 16.17
CA LYS A 8 13.66 -9.63 16.72
C LYS A 8 14.41 -10.42 15.64
N SER A 9 13.94 -10.35 14.39
CA SER A 9 14.48 -11.11 13.28
C SER A 9 14.47 -10.33 11.97
N ARG A 10 15.42 -10.64 11.07
CA ARG A 10 15.43 -10.12 9.71
C ARG A 10 14.15 -10.46 8.95
N MET A 11 13.64 -11.68 9.12
CA MET A 11 12.37 -12.10 8.50
C MET A 11 11.20 -11.24 9.01
N GLY A 12 11.20 -10.88 10.30
CA GLY A 12 10.23 -9.95 10.89
C GLY A 12 10.28 -8.59 10.20
N PHE A 13 11.48 -8.00 10.07
CA PHE A 13 11.66 -6.75 9.33
C PHE A 13 11.14 -6.84 7.89
N LEU A 14 11.54 -7.87 7.13
CA LEU A 14 11.12 -8.03 5.73
C LEU A 14 9.61 -8.18 5.59
N LEU A 15 8.97 -9.00 6.43
CA LEU A 15 7.54 -9.25 6.35
C LEU A 15 6.72 -8.05 6.84
N VAL A 16 7.17 -7.30 7.84
CA VAL A 16 6.49 -6.06 8.28
C VAL A 16 6.63 -4.97 7.22
N SER A 17 7.83 -4.76 6.69
CA SER A 17 8.06 -3.77 5.64
C SER A 17 7.34 -4.13 4.33
N ALA A 18 7.36 -5.41 3.92
CA ALA A 18 6.58 -5.88 2.79
C ALA A 18 5.07 -5.76 3.06
N GLY A 19 4.60 -6.07 4.27
CA GLY A 19 3.20 -5.91 4.67
C GLY A 19 2.72 -4.46 4.71
N CYS A 20 3.64 -3.50 4.88
CA CYS A 20 3.33 -2.08 4.71
C CYS A 20 3.09 -1.72 3.24
N ALA A 21 3.89 -2.27 2.33
CA ALA A 21 3.75 -2.07 0.88
C ALA A 21 2.58 -2.89 0.31
N ILE A 22 2.48 -4.18 0.69
CA ILE A 22 1.42 -5.09 0.23
C ILE A 22 0.10 -4.67 0.86
N GLY A 23 -0.72 -4.00 0.08
CA GLY A 23 -2.01 -3.51 0.51
C GLY A 23 -3.12 -3.83 -0.49
N ILE A 24 -4.23 -3.11 -0.34
CA ILE A 24 -5.37 -3.19 -1.25
C ILE A 24 -4.96 -2.85 -2.68
N GLY A 25 -3.97 -1.98 -2.86
CA GLY A 25 -3.45 -1.56 -4.16
C GLY A 25 -2.93 -2.69 -5.03
N ASN A 26 -2.30 -3.71 -4.44
CA ASN A 26 -1.77 -4.87 -5.15
C ASN A 26 -2.87 -5.80 -5.68
N VAL A 27 -3.95 -5.91 -4.93
CA VAL A 27 -5.01 -6.89 -5.24
C VAL A 27 -6.17 -6.25 -6.00
N TRP A 28 -6.37 -4.96 -5.85
CA TRP A 28 -7.45 -4.22 -6.47
C TRP A 28 -6.97 -3.31 -7.60
N LYS A 29 -6.15 -2.30 -7.25
CA LYS A 29 -5.76 -1.24 -8.20
C LYS A 29 -4.87 -1.78 -9.32
N PHE A 30 -3.93 -2.67 -9.00
CA PHE A 30 -3.02 -3.23 -9.99
C PHE A 30 -3.73 -4.08 -11.07
N PRO A 31 -4.59 -5.09 -10.73
CA PRO A 31 -5.32 -5.83 -11.76
C PRO A 31 -6.30 -4.95 -12.56
N TYR A 32 -6.98 -4.01 -11.90
CA TYR A 32 -7.85 -3.06 -12.56
C TYR A 32 -7.10 -2.26 -13.64
N ILE A 33 -5.97 -1.64 -13.28
CA ILE A 33 -5.17 -0.85 -14.22
C ILE A 33 -4.59 -1.75 -15.31
N ALA A 34 -4.11 -2.94 -14.97
CA ALA A 34 -3.62 -3.91 -15.97
C ALA A 34 -4.72 -4.28 -16.98
N GLY A 35 -5.96 -4.46 -16.51
CA GLY A 35 -7.12 -4.70 -17.38
C GLY A 35 -7.40 -3.56 -18.34
N GLN A 36 -7.34 -2.33 -17.85
CA GLN A 36 -7.63 -1.11 -18.61
C GLN A 36 -6.53 -0.77 -19.63
N TYR A 37 -5.26 -1.05 -19.33
CA TYR A 37 -4.10 -0.62 -20.11
C TYR A 37 -3.35 -1.75 -20.82
N GLY A 38 -4.07 -2.78 -21.30
CA GLY A 38 -3.53 -3.77 -22.24
C GLY A 38 -2.79 -4.96 -21.60
N GLY A 39 -3.02 -5.26 -20.33
CA GLY A 39 -2.57 -6.50 -19.69
C GLY A 39 -1.06 -6.60 -19.55
N ALA A 40 -0.45 -7.61 -20.19
CA ALA A 40 0.98 -7.94 -20.03
C ALA A 40 1.95 -6.80 -20.36
N VAL A 41 1.63 -5.95 -21.34
CA VAL A 41 2.51 -4.80 -21.69
C VAL A 41 2.58 -3.80 -20.53
N PHE A 42 1.44 -3.51 -19.89
CA PHE A 42 1.42 -2.69 -18.68
C PHE A 42 2.29 -3.33 -17.59
N VAL A 43 2.21 -4.64 -17.36
CA VAL A 43 3.01 -5.35 -16.35
C VAL A 43 4.51 -5.20 -16.64
N LEU A 44 4.93 -5.27 -17.89
CA LEU A 44 6.34 -5.07 -18.27
C LEU A 44 6.82 -3.65 -17.92
N PHE A 45 6.05 -2.60 -18.27
CA PHE A 45 6.37 -1.21 -17.88
C PHE A 45 6.40 -1.04 -16.36
N TYR A 46 5.43 -1.64 -15.65
CA TYR A 46 5.36 -1.59 -14.21
C TYR A 46 6.63 -2.19 -13.55
N LEU A 47 7.06 -3.37 -13.97
CA LEU A 47 8.28 -4.01 -13.47
C LEU A 47 9.53 -3.15 -13.76
N ALA A 48 9.62 -2.57 -14.94
CA ALA A 48 10.72 -1.66 -15.28
C ALA A 48 10.74 -0.43 -14.35
N PHE A 49 9.59 0.20 -14.08
CA PHE A 49 9.52 1.37 -13.20
C PHE A 49 9.72 1.03 -11.72
N LEU A 50 9.35 -0.16 -11.27
CA LEU A 50 9.70 -0.62 -9.92
C LEU A 50 11.22 -0.65 -9.72
N VAL A 51 11.96 -1.16 -10.71
CA VAL A 51 13.43 -1.22 -10.64
C VAL A 51 14.05 0.17 -10.77
N LEU A 52 13.57 0.97 -11.73
CA LEU A 52 14.14 2.28 -12.02
C LEU A 52 13.81 3.31 -10.94
N MET A 53 12.66 3.27 -10.34
CA MET A 53 12.21 4.31 -9.42
C MET A 53 11.84 3.76 -8.03
N GLY A 54 11.06 2.70 -7.95
CA GLY A 54 10.55 2.17 -6.68
C GLY A 54 11.67 1.78 -5.72
N ILE A 55 12.60 0.91 -6.17
CA ILE A 55 13.75 0.48 -5.34
C ILE A 55 14.63 1.66 -4.93
N PRO A 56 15.06 2.59 -5.83
CA PRO A 56 15.79 3.78 -5.44
C PRO A 56 15.11 4.62 -4.35
N VAL A 57 13.84 4.97 -4.51
CA VAL A 57 13.14 5.81 -3.53
C VAL A 57 12.96 5.07 -2.20
N MET A 58 12.63 3.77 -2.22
CA MET A 58 12.55 2.96 -1.02
C MET A 58 13.88 2.93 -0.25
N THR A 59 15.03 2.83 -0.95
CA THR A 59 16.32 2.87 -0.30
C THR A 59 16.60 4.22 0.38
N MET A 60 16.05 5.32 -0.14
CA MET A 60 16.17 6.65 0.48
C MET A 60 15.39 6.75 1.79
N GLU A 61 14.12 6.31 1.81
CA GLU A 61 13.35 6.27 3.05
C GLU A 61 14.01 5.38 4.10
N LEU A 62 14.38 4.15 3.73
CA LEU A 62 15.09 3.24 4.64
C LEU A 62 16.41 3.84 5.15
N ALA A 63 17.15 4.58 4.30
CA ALA A 63 18.43 5.18 4.68
C ALA A 63 18.23 6.32 5.68
N VAL A 64 17.24 7.18 5.49
CA VAL A 64 16.91 8.25 6.45
C VAL A 64 16.52 7.64 7.79
N GLY A 65 15.65 6.63 7.79
CA GLY A 65 15.28 5.91 9.01
C GLY A 65 16.47 5.25 9.70
N ARG A 66 17.27 4.45 8.99
CA ARG A 66 18.41 3.73 9.57
C ARG A 66 19.53 4.66 10.01
N GLY A 67 19.86 5.66 9.20
CA GLY A 67 20.91 6.63 9.51
C GLY A 67 20.57 7.51 10.72
N SER A 68 19.31 7.86 10.89
CA SER A 68 18.83 8.67 12.02
C SER A 68 18.53 7.84 13.28
N ARG A 69 18.05 6.61 13.14
CA ARG A 69 17.47 5.79 14.23
C ARG A 69 16.29 6.48 14.90
N GLN A 70 15.53 7.29 14.16
CA GLN A 70 14.39 8.06 14.65
C GLN A 70 13.24 8.04 13.64
N SER A 71 12.07 8.52 14.05
CA SER A 71 10.94 8.77 13.16
C SER A 71 11.16 10.02 12.30
N ALA A 72 10.36 10.21 11.27
CA ALA A 72 10.60 11.16 10.20
C ALA A 72 11.03 12.57 10.66
N VAL A 73 10.28 13.21 11.57
CA VAL A 73 10.57 14.60 11.98
C VAL A 73 11.96 14.72 12.61
N LEU A 74 12.24 13.90 13.61
CA LEU A 74 13.54 13.91 14.29
C LEU A 74 14.62 13.25 13.44
N GLY A 75 14.25 12.35 12.54
CA GLY A 75 15.14 11.73 11.56
C GLY A 75 15.77 12.76 10.64
N TYR A 76 14.92 13.56 9.99
CA TYR A 76 15.39 14.68 9.18
C TYR A 76 16.21 15.67 9.99
N LYS A 77 15.71 16.09 11.17
CA LYS A 77 16.38 17.04 12.05
C LYS A 77 17.79 16.60 12.47
N LYS A 78 18.00 15.30 12.62
CA LYS A 78 19.30 14.73 13.00
C LYS A 78 20.31 14.69 11.83
N LEU A 79 19.82 14.47 10.61
CA LEU A 79 20.65 14.29 9.42
C LEU A 79 20.83 15.55 8.59
N GLU A 80 19.95 16.56 8.76
CA GLU A 80 19.99 17.79 8.01
C GLU A 80 21.19 18.67 8.37
N PRO A 81 21.69 19.51 7.43
CA PRO A 81 22.68 20.54 7.72
C PRO A 81 22.16 21.55 8.74
N GLN A 82 23.04 22.09 9.58
CA GLN A 82 22.69 23.10 10.58
C GLN A 82 22.01 24.32 9.94
N GLY A 83 20.87 24.73 10.50
CA GLY A 83 20.09 25.88 10.03
C GLY A 83 19.17 25.60 8.84
N SER A 84 19.08 24.34 8.37
CA SER A 84 18.12 23.98 7.36
C SER A 84 16.73 23.64 7.94
N LEU A 85 15.72 23.47 7.07
CA LEU A 85 14.34 23.26 7.46
C LEU A 85 13.78 21.95 6.89
N TRP A 86 14.61 20.97 6.56
CA TRP A 86 14.17 19.70 6.01
C TRP A 86 13.27 18.90 6.95
N HIS A 87 13.44 19.07 8.27
CA HIS A 87 12.59 18.44 9.28
C HIS A 87 11.09 18.81 9.17
N ILE A 88 10.76 19.92 8.51
CA ILE A 88 9.36 20.32 8.23
C ILE A 88 8.69 19.24 7.38
N HIS A 89 9.42 18.62 6.43
CA HIS A 89 8.90 17.52 5.64
C HIS A 89 8.43 16.33 6.49
N GLY A 90 9.11 16.06 7.61
CA GLY A 90 8.67 15.02 8.54
C GLY A 90 7.24 15.23 9.05
N TRP A 91 6.81 16.48 9.26
CA TRP A 91 5.42 16.78 9.62
C TRP A 91 4.44 16.56 8.46
N PHE A 92 4.85 16.85 7.22
CA PHE A 92 4.05 16.50 6.04
C PHE A 92 3.90 14.96 5.91
N CYS A 93 4.93 14.19 6.21
CA CYS A 93 4.85 12.74 6.26
C CYS A 93 3.84 12.25 7.32
N VAL A 94 3.89 12.82 8.53
CA VAL A 94 2.93 12.50 9.59
C VAL A 94 1.49 12.83 9.16
N LEU A 95 1.27 14.02 8.57
CA LEU A 95 -0.03 14.41 8.03
C LEU A 95 -0.50 13.43 6.94
N GLY A 96 0.40 13.04 6.03
CA GLY A 96 0.11 12.06 4.99
C GLY A 96 -0.31 10.70 5.54
N CYS A 97 0.34 10.23 6.62
CA CYS A 97 -0.05 9.01 7.31
C CYS A 97 -1.44 9.10 7.96
N TYR A 98 -1.79 10.24 8.56
CA TYR A 98 -3.14 10.45 9.10
C TYR A 98 -4.19 10.46 7.99
N LEU A 99 -3.99 11.23 6.92
CA LEU A 99 -4.90 11.30 5.78
C LEU A 99 -5.08 9.90 5.12
N LEU A 100 -3.98 9.17 4.93
CA LEU A 100 -4.05 7.80 4.42
C LEU A 100 -4.94 6.92 5.31
N MET A 101 -4.76 6.98 6.63
CA MET A 101 -5.50 6.11 7.54
C MET A 101 -6.97 6.50 7.70
N MET A 102 -7.35 7.75 7.45
CA MET A 102 -8.74 8.19 7.48
C MET A 102 -9.63 7.39 6.52
N TYR A 103 -9.22 7.24 5.27
CA TYR A 103 -9.98 6.45 4.30
C TYR A 103 -9.61 4.97 4.28
N TYR A 104 -8.34 4.64 4.50
CA TYR A 104 -7.86 3.27 4.38
C TYR A 104 -8.45 2.33 5.44
N THR A 105 -8.71 2.83 6.66
CA THR A 105 -9.40 2.07 7.72
C THR A 105 -10.85 1.78 7.35
N THR A 106 -11.53 2.69 6.65
CA THR A 106 -12.89 2.48 6.14
C THR A 106 -12.91 1.40 5.08
N VAL A 107 -12.01 1.46 4.09
CA VAL A 107 -11.90 0.43 3.04
C VAL A 107 -11.48 -0.92 3.61
N SER A 108 -10.56 -0.95 4.58
CA SER A 108 -10.21 -2.18 5.32
C SER A 108 -11.42 -2.75 6.07
N GLY A 109 -12.28 -1.89 6.61
CA GLY A 109 -13.56 -2.28 7.21
C GLY A 109 -14.49 -2.96 6.21
N TRP A 110 -14.54 -2.51 4.94
CA TRP A 110 -15.34 -3.17 3.89
C TRP A 110 -14.86 -4.61 3.63
N MET A 111 -13.55 -4.85 3.64
CA MET A 111 -12.99 -6.21 3.48
C MET A 111 -13.47 -7.13 4.61
N LEU A 112 -13.42 -6.64 5.84
CA LEU A 112 -13.88 -7.37 7.02
C LEU A 112 -15.40 -7.60 6.99
N ALA A 113 -16.20 -6.60 6.53
CA ALA A 113 -17.62 -6.74 6.35
C ALA A 113 -17.98 -7.83 5.32
N TYR A 114 -17.29 -7.86 4.19
CA TYR A 114 -17.50 -8.87 3.16
C TYR A 114 -17.09 -10.27 3.60
N PHE A 115 -15.98 -10.40 4.34
CA PHE A 115 -15.62 -11.65 4.98
C PHE A 115 -16.78 -12.17 5.87
N TRP A 116 -17.33 -11.30 6.72
CA TRP A 116 -18.47 -11.63 7.56
C TRP A 116 -19.71 -12.01 6.74
N LYS A 117 -20.01 -11.28 5.67
CA LYS A 117 -21.16 -11.56 4.77
C LYS A 117 -21.03 -12.90 4.06
N PHE A 118 -19.83 -13.34 3.69
CA PHE A 118 -19.61 -14.67 3.13
C PHE A 118 -19.80 -15.78 4.17
N ILE A 119 -19.28 -15.60 5.40
CA ILE A 119 -19.42 -16.61 6.47
C ILE A 119 -20.88 -16.78 6.88
N ASN A 120 -21.63 -15.70 7.02
CA ASN A 120 -23.03 -15.78 7.49
C ASN A 120 -24.03 -16.17 6.38
N GLY A 121 -23.55 -16.42 5.16
CA GLY A 121 -24.39 -16.91 4.06
C GLY A 121 -25.19 -15.83 3.33
N THR A 122 -24.87 -14.54 3.49
CA THR A 122 -25.58 -13.43 2.80
C THR A 122 -25.63 -13.62 1.28
N PHE A 123 -24.61 -14.24 0.70
CA PHE A 123 -24.49 -14.47 -0.74
C PHE A 123 -25.07 -15.83 -1.20
N SER A 124 -25.62 -16.66 -0.29
CA SER A 124 -26.13 -17.98 -0.61
C SER A 124 -27.36 -17.90 -1.51
N GLY A 125 -27.25 -18.39 -2.76
CA GLY A 125 -28.35 -18.37 -3.71
C GLY A 125 -28.74 -16.97 -4.19
N ALA A 126 -27.89 -15.96 -3.97
CA ALA A 126 -28.16 -14.58 -4.39
C ALA A 126 -28.13 -14.45 -5.93
N SER A 127 -29.05 -13.68 -6.51
CA SER A 127 -28.99 -13.29 -7.92
C SER A 127 -27.87 -12.26 -8.15
N LYS A 128 -27.49 -12.05 -9.41
CA LYS A 128 -26.47 -11.07 -9.79
C LYS A 128 -26.82 -9.65 -9.29
N GLU A 129 -28.07 -9.28 -9.39
CA GLU A 129 -28.59 -7.99 -8.93
C GLU A 129 -28.55 -7.89 -7.41
N ALA A 130 -28.90 -8.96 -6.69
CA ALA A 130 -28.82 -9.02 -5.24
C ALA A 130 -27.38 -8.87 -4.72
N VAL A 131 -26.41 -9.54 -5.36
CA VAL A 131 -24.98 -9.40 -5.04
C VAL A 131 -24.52 -7.94 -5.23
N GLY A 132 -24.91 -7.30 -6.34
CA GLY A 132 -24.60 -5.87 -6.58
C GLY A 132 -25.22 -4.95 -5.52
N ALA A 133 -26.45 -5.24 -5.10
CA ALA A 133 -27.15 -4.47 -4.07
C ALA A 133 -26.52 -4.56 -2.67
N VAL A 134 -25.78 -5.65 -2.36
CA VAL A 134 -25.09 -5.81 -1.06
C VAL A 134 -24.05 -4.70 -0.83
N PHE A 135 -23.30 -4.32 -1.87
CA PHE A 135 -22.31 -3.23 -1.73
C PHE A 135 -23.01 -1.88 -1.54
N GLY A 136 -24.04 -1.59 -2.32
CA GLY A 136 -24.84 -0.37 -2.15
C GLY A 136 -25.48 -0.29 -0.76
N SER A 137 -26.00 -1.40 -0.23
CA SER A 137 -26.58 -1.44 1.12
C SER A 137 -25.55 -1.22 2.22
N LEU A 138 -24.33 -1.73 2.05
CA LEU A 138 -23.21 -1.47 2.97
C LEU A 138 -22.85 0.01 2.98
N LEU A 139 -22.65 0.62 1.80
CA LEU A 139 -22.31 2.04 1.66
C LEU A 139 -23.44 2.96 2.18
N GLY A 140 -24.70 2.56 2.00
CA GLY A 140 -25.87 3.28 2.50
C GLY A 140 -26.10 3.16 4.01
N SER A 141 -25.37 2.27 4.71
CA SER A 141 -25.52 2.05 6.16
C SER A 141 -24.38 2.64 6.96
N PRO A 142 -24.49 3.88 7.50
CA PRO A 142 -23.43 4.51 8.30
C PRO A 142 -23.07 3.69 9.53
N LEU A 143 -24.05 3.01 10.13
CA LEU A 143 -23.80 2.20 11.33
C LEU A 143 -22.98 0.95 11.00
N GLU A 144 -23.32 0.20 9.94
CA GLU A 144 -22.58 -0.99 9.54
C GLU A 144 -21.16 -0.64 9.11
N MET A 145 -20.99 0.37 8.26
CA MET A 145 -19.67 0.86 7.88
C MET A 145 -18.86 1.32 9.10
N GLY A 146 -19.48 2.08 9.99
CA GLY A 146 -18.83 2.59 11.20
C GLY A 146 -18.37 1.49 12.16
N ILE A 147 -19.16 0.41 12.32
CA ILE A 147 -18.77 -0.75 13.15
C ILE A 147 -17.53 -1.42 12.58
N PHE A 148 -17.49 -1.75 11.28
CA PHE A 148 -16.34 -2.44 10.68
C PHE A 148 -15.11 -1.55 10.59
N MET A 149 -15.26 -0.24 10.32
CA MET A 149 -14.16 0.73 10.42
C MET A 149 -13.63 0.79 11.87
N ALA A 150 -14.49 0.90 12.87
CA ALA A 150 -14.11 0.92 14.27
C ALA A 150 -13.37 -0.36 14.67
N MET A 151 -13.86 -1.54 14.25
CA MET A 151 -13.16 -2.83 14.48
C MET A 151 -11.73 -2.79 13.91
N THR A 152 -11.56 -2.30 12.69
CA THR A 152 -10.23 -2.16 12.07
C THR A 152 -9.32 -1.26 12.89
N VAL A 153 -9.81 -0.09 13.30
CA VAL A 153 -9.04 0.89 14.10
C VAL A 153 -8.66 0.30 15.46
N PHE A 154 -9.63 -0.23 16.20
CA PHE A 154 -9.38 -0.78 17.54
C PHE A 154 -8.45 -1.99 17.52
N LEU A 155 -8.64 -2.93 16.58
CA LEU A 155 -7.78 -4.11 16.44
C LEU A 155 -6.35 -3.71 16.04
N GLY A 156 -6.20 -2.76 15.09
CA GLY A 156 -4.89 -2.26 14.67
C GLY A 156 -4.11 -1.62 15.82
N PHE A 157 -4.73 -0.71 16.56
CA PHE A 157 -4.08 -0.10 17.72
C PHE A 157 -3.87 -1.08 18.88
N ALA A 158 -4.74 -2.07 19.07
CA ALA A 158 -4.52 -3.14 20.05
C ALA A 158 -3.25 -3.93 19.71
N VAL A 159 -3.05 -4.32 18.45
CA VAL A 159 -1.82 -4.99 17.98
C VAL A 159 -0.59 -4.11 18.26
N CYS A 160 -0.61 -2.84 17.87
CA CYS A 160 0.48 -1.91 18.11
C CYS A 160 0.74 -1.65 19.60
N GLY A 161 -0.31 -1.75 20.44
CA GLY A 161 -0.21 -1.59 21.89
C GLY A 161 0.71 -2.60 22.58
N PHE A 162 0.84 -3.81 22.01
CA PHE A 162 1.76 -4.86 22.51
C PHE A 162 3.24 -4.60 22.17
N GLY A 163 3.56 -3.56 21.40
CA GLY A 163 4.91 -3.20 21.01
C GLY A 163 5.33 -3.75 19.66
N VAL A 164 6.53 -3.36 19.20
CA VAL A 164 7.04 -3.73 17.88
C VAL A 164 7.21 -5.26 17.77
N GLN A 165 7.90 -5.88 18.70
CA GLN A 165 8.28 -7.30 18.60
C GLN A 165 7.12 -8.26 18.84
N ARG A 166 6.33 -8.04 19.91
CA ARG A 166 5.23 -8.95 20.30
C ARG A 166 3.92 -8.65 19.58
N GLY A 167 3.70 -7.39 19.23
CA GLY A 167 2.51 -6.95 18.50
C GLY A 167 2.75 -6.95 17.00
N VAL A 168 3.38 -5.89 16.50
CA VAL A 168 3.50 -5.63 15.06
C VAL A 168 4.25 -6.76 14.33
N GLU A 169 5.46 -7.14 14.78
CA GLU A 169 6.26 -8.17 14.10
C GLU A 169 5.58 -9.53 14.11
N GLN A 170 5.11 -9.99 15.28
CA GLN A 170 4.57 -11.34 15.40
C GLN A 170 3.24 -11.48 14.67
N VAL A 171 2.33 -10.52 14.83
CA VAL A 171 1.01 -10.55 14.18
C VAL A 171 1.14 -10.40 12.67
N THR A 172 1.90 -9.40 12.19
CA THR A 172 2.12 -9.22 10.75
C THR A 172 2.81 -10.41 10.12
N LYS A 173 3.77 -11.04 10.80
CA LYS A 173 4.43 -12.25 10.30
C LYS A 173 3.44 -13.39 10.07
N VAL A 174 2.54 -13.66 11.02
CA VAL A 174 1.50 -14.70 10.87
C VAL A 174 0.54 -14.34 9.74
N MET A 175 0.08 -13.08 9.69
CA MET A 175 -0.82 -12.61 8.64
C MET A 175 -0.18 -12.69 7.26
N MET A 176 1.08 -12.27 7.09
CA MET A 176 1.79 -12.32 5.82
C MET A 176 2.05 -13.76 5.34
N MET A 177 2.38 -14.67 6.25
CA MET A 177 2.51 -16.09 5.90
C MET A 177 1.15 -16.67 5.47
N GLY A 178 0.09 -16.36 6.20
CA GLY A 178 -1.29 -16.74 5.83
C GLY A 178 -1.70 -16.14 4.47
N LEU A 179 -1.41 -14.86 4.24
CA LEU A 179 -1.65 -14.17 2.98
C LEU A 179 -0.95 -14.84 1.81
N LEU A 180 0.35 -15.15 1.95
CA LEU A 180 1.12 -15.83 0.89
C LEU A 180 0.61 -17.25 0.62
N GLY A 181 0.16 -17.97 1.63
CA GLY A 181 -0.48 -19.27 1.46
C GLY A 181 -1.84 -19.17 0.75
N LEU A 182 -2.68 -18.23 1.19
CA LEU A 182 -4.01 -18.00 0.61
C LEU A 182 -3.94 -17.54 -0.85
N ILE A 183 -3.02 -16.64 -1.19
CA ILE A 183 -2.93 -16.14 -2.57
C ILE A 183 -2.52 -17.26 -3.55
N VAL A 184 -1.62 -18.15 -3.15
CA VAL A 184 -1.23 -19.31 -3.97
C VAL A 184 -2.40 -20.27 -4.14
N LEU A 185 -3.15 -20.54 -3.07
CA LEU A 185 -4.32 -21.42 -3.11
C LEU A 185 -5.43 -20.83 -3.99
N LEU A 186 -5.73 -19.54 -3.86
CA LEU A 186 -6.72 -18.86 -4.69
C LEU A 186 -6.31 -18.83 -6.17
N ALA A 187 -5.04 -18.56 -6.46
CA ALA A 187 -4.51 -18.58 -7.83
C ALA A 187 -4.61 -19.98 -8.43
N GLY A 188 -4.25 -21.04 -7.66
CA GLY A 188 -4.39 -22.42 -8.08
C GLY A 188 -5.83 -22.76 -8.46
N ASN A 189 -6.81 -22.35 -7.65
CA ASN A 189 -8.22 -22.53 -7.97
C ASN A 189 -8.63 -21.76 -9.24
N SER A 190 -8.21 -20.50 -9.37
CA SER A 190 -8.57 -19.68 -10.53
C SER A 190 -8.00 -20.20 -11.85
N LEU A 191 -6.78 -20.73 -11.83
CA LEU A 191 -6.12 -21.34 -12.98
C LEU A 191 -6.78 -22.65 -13.44
N MET A 192 -7.54 -23.33 -12.55
CA MET A 192 -8.29 -24.55 -12.87
C MET A 192 -9.71 -24.28 -13.41
N LEU A 193 -10.12 -23.02 -13.52
CA LEU A 193 -11.45 -22.67 -14.02
C LEU A 193 -11.53 -22.93 -15.54
N ASP A 194 -12.56 -23.67 -15.94
CA ASP A 194 -12.91 -23.84 -17.35
C ASP A 194 -13.23 -22.49 -17.99
N GLY A 195 -12.61 -22.19 -19.13
CA GLY A 195 -12.75 -20.88 -19.81
C GLY A 195 -11.84 -19.76 -19.31
N GLY A 196 -10.96 -20.02 -18.33
CA GLY A 196 -10.01 -19.02 -17.81
C GLY A 196 -8.77 -18.78 -18.68
N ALA A 197 -8.46 -19.68 -19.62
CA ALA A 197 -7.24 -19.60 -20.44
C ALA A 197 -7.10 -18.28 -21.24
N PRO A 198 -8.16 -17.70 -21.85
CA PRO A 198 -8.04 -16.39 -22.52
C PRO A 198 -7.67 -15.26 -21.55
N GLY A 199 -8.15 -15.30 -20.30
CA GLY A 199 -7.78 -14.34 -19.27
C GLY A 199 -6.32 -14.45 -18.86
N LEU A 200 -5.80 -15.68 -18.76
CA LEU A 200 -4.39 -15.93 -18.52
C LEU A 200 -3.53 -15.41 -19.68
N ALA A 201 -3.95 -15.66 -20.92
CA ALA A 201 -3.26 -15.16 -22.11
C ALA A 201 -3.27 -13.61 -22.16
N PHE A 202 -4.40 -12.99 -21.87
CA PHE A 202 -4.52 -11.52 -21.77
C PHE A 202 -3.51 -10.93 -20.77
N TYR A 203 -3.34 -11.57 -19.63
CA TYR A 203 -2.49 -11.08 -18.55
C TYR A 203 -1.01 -11.37 -18.74
N LEU A 204 -0.64 -12.51 -19.36
CA LEU A 204 0.74 -12.95 -19.45
C LEU A 204 1.37 -12.78 -20.83
N LEU A 205 0.58 -12.74 -21.90
CA LEU A 205 1.11 -12.60 -23.25
C LEU A 205 1.06 -11.13 -23.71
N PRO A 206 2.23 -10.49 -23.97
CA PRO A 206 2.27 -9.12 -24.43
C PRO A 206 1.59 -8.94 -25.79
N ASP A 207 0.59 -8.08 -25.83
CA ASP A 207 -0.09 -7.65 -27.04
C ASP A 207 0.16 -6.15 -27.26
N TRP A 208 1.09 -5.86 -28.12
CA TRP A 208 1.47 -4.49 -28.45
C TRP A 208 0.37 -3.75 -29.21
N GLY A 209 -0.52 -4.45 -29.94
CA GLY A 209 -1.66 -3.85 -30.62
C GLY A 209 -2.62 -3.22 -29.62
N ARG A 210 -3.03 -3.96 -28.60
CA ARG A 210 -3.86 -3.45 -27.49
C ARG A 210 -3.21 -2.29 -26.74
N ALA A 211 -1.89 -2.37 -26.52
CA ALA A 211 -1.18 -1.30 -25.83
C ALA A 211 -1.11 -0.01 -26.67
N VAL A 212 -0.99 -0.13 -28.00
CA VAL A 212 -1.04 1.02 -28.92
C VAL A 212 -2.45 1.63 -28.97
N GLU A 213 -3.50 0.81 -28.98
CA GLU A 213 -4.90 1.26 -28.92
C GLU A 213 -5.20 2.02 -27.62
N ALA A 214 -4.70 1.53 -26.47
CA ALA A 214 -4.80 2.22 -25.19
C ALA A 214 -3.93 3.48 -25.09
N GLY A 215 -2.99 3.65 -26.03
CA GLY A 215 -2.00 4.73 -26.07
C GLY A 215 -0.77 4.40 -25.21
N LEU A 216 0.37 4.07 -25.83
CA LEU A 216 1.61 3.68 -25.13
C LEU A 216 2.04 4.68 -24.06
N GLY A 217 1.84 5.99 -24.28
CA GLY A 217 2.12 7.02 -23.28
C GLY A 217 1.23 6.92 -22.05
N ASN A 218 -0.03 6.55 -22.21
CA ASN A 218 -0.97 6.33 -21.12
C ASN A 218 -0.64 5.04 -20.34
N VAL A 219 -0.31 3.96 -21.09
CA VAL A 219 0.14 2.68 -20.48
C VAL A 219 1.39 2.91 -19.63
N ALA A 220 2.40 3.60 -20.15
CA ALA A 220 3.62 3.92 -19.43
C ALA A 220 3.35 4.80 -18.20
N ALA A 221 2.52 5.84 -18.33
CA ALA A 221 2.16 6.72 -17.23
C ALA A 221 1.38 5.98 -16.13
N ALA A 222 0.43 5.14 -16.51
CA ALA A 222 -0.33 4.31 -15.56
C ALA A 222 0.58 3.31 -14.82
N ALA A 223 1.51 2.68 -15.54
CA ALA A 223 2.49 1.76 -14.96
C ALA A 223 3.47 2.47 -14.01
N LEU A 224 3.92 3.67 -14.37
CA LEU A 224 4.78 4.51 -13.53
C LEU A 224 4.06 4.91 -12.24
N ASN A 225 2.82 5.38 -12.34
CA ASN A 225 1.99 5.71 -11.18
C ASN A 225 1.76 4.49 -10.27
N GLN A 226 1.44 3.34 -10.86
CA GLN A 226 1.19 2.13 -10.09
C GLN A 226 2.46 1.62 -9.38
N ALA A 227 3.61 1.67 -10.04
CA ALA A 227 4.89 1.28 -9.46
C ALA A 227 5.28 2.16 -8.26
N PHE A 228 4.87 3.42 -8.29
CA PHE A 228 5.09 4.34 -7.19
C PHE A 228 4.09 4.11 -6.03
N PHE A 229 2.82 3.99 -6.38
CA PHE A 229 1.74 3.83 -5.42
C PHE A 229 1.84 2.52 -4.61
N THR A 230 2.19 1.40 -5.29
CA THR A 230 2.22 0.08 -4.64
C THR A 230 3.17 0.00 -3.45
N LEU A 231 4.26 0.77 -3.47
CA LEU A 231 5.28 0.77 -2.41
C LEU A 231 5.01 1.80 -1.31
N SER A 232 3.94 2.59 -1.41
CA SER A 232 3.53 3.62 -0.43
C SER A 232 4.66 4.60 -0.05
N LEU A 233 5.47 5.03 -1.04
CA LEU A 233 6.66 5.85 -0.84
C LEU A 233 6.32 7.34 -0.75
N GLY A 234 7.09 8.09 0.07
CA GLY A 234 7.01 9.55 0.18
C GLY A 234 6.40 10.07 1.48
N ILE A 235 5.78 9.22 2.29
CA ILE A 235 5.14 9.60 3.57
C ILE A 235 5.80 8.97 4.81
N ALA A 236 7.04 8.50 4.68
CA ALA A 236 7.79 7.88 5.76
C ALA A 236 7.18 6.58 6.33
N ALA A 237 6.26 5.95 5.60
CA ALA A 237 5.62 4.71 6.07
C ALA A 237 6.64 3.55 6.17
N ILE A 238 7.64 3.54 5.29
CA ILE A 238 8.75 2.57 5.29
C ILE A 238 9.95 3.07 6.11
N GLU A 239 10.15 4.38 6.25
CA GLU A 239 11.26 4.98 6.98
C GLU A 239 11.35 4.47 8.42
N ILE A 240 10.21 4.36 9.11
CA ILE A 240 10.17 3.92 10.50
C ILE A 240 10.79 2.53 10.67
N PHE A 241 10.57 1.61 9.72
CA PHE A 241 11.15 0.27 9.77
C PHE A 241 12.64 0.29 9.50
N GLY A 242 13.13 1.21 8.65
CA GLY A 242 14.56 1.50 8.54
C GLY A 242 15.17 1.85 9.89
N SER A 243 14.49 2.64 10.72
CA SER A 243 14.98 3.05 12.04
C SER A 243 15.12 1.89 13.05
N TYR A 244 14.40 0.80 12.84
CA TYR A 244 14.44 -0.43 13.66
C TYR A 244 15.43 -1.48 13.12
N MET A 245 15.97 -1.26 11.90
CA MET A 245 16.83 -2.21 11.20
C MET A 245 18.26 -2.15 11.71
N SER A 246 18.94 -3.31 11.81
CA SER A 246 20.38 -3.38 12.10
C SER A 246 21.26 -2.98 10.90
N ASP A 247 22.54 -2.75 11.12
CA ASP A 247 23.53 -2.44 10.07
C ASP A 247 24.11 -3.68 9.37
N GLU A 248 23.55 -4.87 9.63
CA GLU A 248 24.08 -6.15 9.14
C GLU A 248 23.92 -6.33 7.63
N PHE A 249 22.86 -5.76 7.04
CA PHE A 249 22.51 -5.94 5.62
C PHE A 249 22.41 -4.59 4.90
N THR A 250 22.77 -4.61 3.59
CA THR A 250 22.66 -3.43 2.71
C THR A 250 21.21 -3.07 2.46
N LEU A 251 20.89 -1.77 2.42
CA LEU A 251 19.50 -1.32 2.18
C LEU A 251 19.03 -1.63 0.77
N THR A 252 19.91 -1.59 -0.23
CA THR A 252 19.54 -2.00 -1.60
C THR A 252 19.06 -3.45 -1.64
N GLY A 253 19.77 -4.36 -0.94
CA GLY A 253 19.38 -5.76 -0.86
C GLY A 253 18.02 -5.98 -0.19
N GLU A 254 17.73 -5.21 0.87
CA GLU A 254 16.45 -5.31 1.57
C GLU A 254 15.31 -4.67 0.76
N ALA A 255 15.53 -3.52 0.13
CA ALA A 255 14.55 -2.89 -0.77
C ALA A 255 14.17 -3.82 -1.93
N VAL A 256 15.13 -4.49 -2.55
CA VAL A 256 14.87 -5.49 -3.62
C VAL A 256 13.98 -6.62 -3.10
N ARG A 257 14.23 -7.12 -1.88
CA ARG A 257 13.41 -8.21 -1.31
C ARG A 257 11.99 -7.77 -0.98
N ILE A 258 11.84 -6.57 -0.39
CA ILE A 258 10.53 -6.00 -0.08
C ILE A 258 9.74 -5.81 -1.39
N THR A 259 10.36 -5.17 -2.38
CA THR A 259 9.74 -4.95 -3.71
C THR A 259 9.41 -6.27 -4.41
N ALA A 260 10.25 -7.29 -4.30
CA ALA A 260 9.97 -8.60 -4.88
C ALA A 260 8.76 -9.30 -4.23
N LEU A 261 8.60 -9.19 -2.90
CA LEU A 261 7.42 -9.72 -2.21
C LEU A 261 6.16 -8.95 -2.59
N ASP A 262 6.23 -7.62 -2.65
CA ASP A 262 5.13 -6.77 -3.09
C ASP A 262 4.69 -7.11 -4.52
N THR A 263 5.64 -7.18 -5.44
CA THR A 263 5.41 -7.54 -6.84
C THR A 263 4.86 -8.95 -6.99
N PHE A 264 5.34 -9.91 -6.20
CA PHE A 264 4.82 -11.28 -6.19
C PHE A 264 3.32 -11.28 -5.86
N VAL A 265 2.90 -10.56 -4.83
CA VAL A 265 1.48 -10.50 -4.46
C VAL A 265 0.66 -9.80 -5.54
N ALA A 266 1.13 -8.66 -6.09
CA ALA A 266 0.45 -7.97 -7.18
C ALA A 266 0.29 -8.87 -8.41
N PHE A 267 1.37 -9.56 -8.80
CA PHE A 267 1.38 -10.44 -9.96
C PHE A 267 0.45 -11.65 -9.78
N ILE A 268 0.49 -12.32 -8.64
CA ILE A 268 -0.39 -13.48 -8.37
C ILE A 268 -1.85 -13.03 -8.25
N SER A 269 -2.13 -11.81 -7.75
CA SER A 269 -3.50 -11.27 -7.74
C SER A 269 -4.10 -11.17 -9.15
N GLY A 270 -3.29 -10.81 -10.15
CA GLY A 270 -3.70 -10.89 -11.56
C GLY A 270 -4.06 -12.31 -12.01
N LEU A 271 -3.28 -13.32 -11.57
CA LEU A 271 -3.58 -14.73 -11.87
C LEU A 271 -4.88 -15.23 -11.19
N ILE A 272 -5.33 -14.60 -10.12
CA ILE A 272 -6.63 -14.87 -9.51
C ILE A 272 -7.74 -14.23 -10.33
N ILE A 273 -7.59 -12.96 -10.67
CA ILE A 273 -8.67 -12.11 -11.17
C ILE A 273 -8.91 -12.35 -12.66
N PHE A 274 -7.88 -12.32 -13.51
CA PHE A 274 -8.08 -12.40 -14.96
C PHE A 274 -8.69 -13.72 -15.44
N PRO A 275 -8.18 -14.92 -15.04
CA PRO A 275 -8.83 -16.16 -15.44
C PRO A 275 -10.29 -16.24 -14.95
N ALA A 276 -10.56 -15.80 -13.72
CA ALA A 276 -11.92 -15.80 -13.18
C ALA A 276 -12.85 -14.86 -13.94
N CYS A 277 -12.45 -13.62 -14.24
CA CYS A 277 -13.25 -12.68 -15.01
C CYS A 277 -13.59 -13.23 -16.40
N PHE A 278 -12.60 -13.78 -17.12
CA PHE A 278 -12.82 -14.31 -18.47
C PHE A 278 -13.66 -15.59 -18.46
N ALA A 279 -13.48 -16.48 -17.48
CA ALA A 279 -14.28 -17.69 -17.34
C ALA A 279 -15.79 -17.38 -17.15
N TYR A 280 -16.09 -16.27 -16.47
CA TYR A 280 -17.48 -15.85 -16.21
C TYR A 280 -17.95 -14.69 -17.09
N GLY A 281 -17.19 -14.31 -18.13
CA GLY A 281 -17.57 -13.29 -19.11
C GLY A 281 -17.70 -11.87 -18.53
N VAL A 282 -16.93 -11.54 -17.49
CA VAL A 282 -16.95 -10.23 -16.81
C VAL A 282 -15.70 -9.43 -17.18
N GLN A 283 -15.88 -8.12 -17.37
CA GLN A 283 -14.75 -7.23 -17.68
C GLN A 283 -13.95 -6.92 -16.42
N PRO A 284 -12.61 -6.97 -16.47
CA PRO A 284 -11.75 -6.70 -15.32
C PRO A 284 -11.48 -5.21 -15.04
N ASP A 285 -12.16 -4.30 -15.71
CA ASP A 285 -11.88 -2.85 -15.75
C ASP A 285 -12.87 -1.98 -14.92
N GLN A 286 -13.55 -2.55 -13.92
CA GLN A 286 -14.64 -1.88 -13.20
C GLN A 286 -14.26 -1.24 -11.84
N GLY A 287 -13.01 -0.95 -11.57
CA GLY A 287 -12.59 -0.27 -10.33
C GLY A 287 -13.00 -1.00 -9.04
N PRO A 288 -13.53 -0.29 -8.01
CA PRO A 288 -13.98 -0.90 -6.74
C PRO A 288 -15.04 -1.98 -6.96
N ALA A 289 -15.89 -1.83 -7.96
CA ALA A 289 -16.89 -2.80 -8.30
C ALA A 289 -16.31 -4.18 -8.65
N LEU A 290 -15.06 -4.24 -9.13
CA LEU A 290 -14.36 -5.50 -9.38
C LEU A 290 -14.29 -6.38 -8.12
N ILE A 291 -13.91 -5.81 -6.99
CA ILE A 291 -13.75 -6.55 -5.72
C ILE A 291 -15.08 -6.81 -5.03
N PHE A 292 -15.98 -5.82 -4.99
CA PHE A 292 -17.17 -5.88 -4.15
C PHE A 292 -18.45 -6.31 -4.89
N ILE A 293 -18.43 -6.32 -6.22
CA ILE A 293 -19.58 -6.73 -7.04
C ILE A 293 -19.19 -7.90 -7.96
N THR A 294 -18.12 -7.71 -8.77
CA THR A 294 -17.75 -8.66 -9.81
C THR A 294 -17.25 -9.99 -9.24
N LEU A 295 -16.24 -9.96 -8.35
CA LEU A 295 -15.71 -11.19 -7.75
C LEU A 295 -16.73 -11.91 -6.87
N PRO A 296 -17.54 -11.25 -6.00
CA PRO A 296 -18.62 -11.93 -5.31
C PRO A 296 -19.62 -12.62 -6.25
N ASN A 297 -19.98 -11.99 -7.38
CA ASN A 297 -20.82 -12.64 -8.40
C ASN A 297 -20.16 -13.89 -9.00
N ILE A 298 -18.86 -13.86 -9.24
CA ILE A 298 -18.12 -15.03 -9.69
C ILE A 298 -18.18 -16.13 -8.62
N PHE A 299 -17.85 -15.80 -7.37
CA PHE A 299 -17.84 -16.77 -6.27
C PHE A 299 -19.22 -17.42 -6.06
N VAL A 300 -20.32 -16.65 -6.12
CA VAL A 300 -21.67 -17.22 -5.97
C VAL A 300 -21.99 -18.29 -7.03
N ASN A 301 -21.43 -18.17 -8.23
CA ASN A 301 -21.64 -19.11 -9.32
C ASN A 301 -20.63 -20.27 -9.34
N MET A 302 -19.64 -20.28 -8.43
CA MET A 302 -18.63 -21.34 -8.34
C MET A 302 -19.04 -22.46 -7.39
N PRO A 303 -18.63 -23.71 -7.60
CA PRO A 303 -18.68 -24.76 -6.58
C PRO A 303 -17.94 -24.30 -5.32
N LEU A 304 -18.55 -24.47 -4.14
CA LEU A 304 -18.03 -23.98 -2.86
C LEU A 304 -17.77 -22.46 -2.81
N GLY A 305 -18.51 -21.68 -3.57
CA GLY A 305 -18.27 -20.24 -3.76
C GLY A 305 -18.26 -19.43 -2.47
N GLN A 306 -19.05 -19.81 -1.47
CA GLN A 306 -19.00 -19.18 -0.15
C GLN A 306 -17.64 -19.34 0.54
N LEU A 307 -17.04 -20.54 0.43
CA LEU A 307 -15.72 -20.80 0.97
C LEU A 307 -14.65 -19.97 0.23
N TRP A 308 -14.69 -19.96 -1.11
CA TRP A 308 -13.75 -19.19 -1.92
C TRP A 308 -13.86 -17.69 -1.68
N GLY A 309 -15.07 -17.18 -1.58
CA GLY A 309 -15.33 -15.77 -1.25
C GLY A 309 -14.83 -15.43 0.15
N ALA A 310 -15.12 -16.25 1.15
CA ALA A 310 -14.61 -16.06 2.52
C ALA A 310 -13.07 -16.05 2.55
N LEU A 311 -12.41 -17.02 1.92
CA LEU A 311 -10.94 -17.09 1.84
C LEU A 311 -10.34 -15.89 1.11
N PHE A 312 -10.97 -15.43 0.04
CA PHE A 312 -10.55 -14.23 -0.68
C PHE A 312 -10.63 -12.98 0.22
N PHE A 313 -11.73 -12.79 0.94
CA PHE A 313 -11.85 -11.61 1.82
C PHE A 313 -11.03 -11.72 3.11
N VAL A 314 -10.66 -12.93 3.58
CA VAL A 314 -9.62 -13.10 4.62
C VAL A 314 -8.25 -12.64 4.06
N PHE A 315 -7.91 -13.07 2.85
CA PHE A 315 -6.69 -12.64 2.18
C PHE A 315 -6.64 -11.10 2.03
N MET A 316 -7.74 -10.48 1.56
CA MET A 316 -7.86 -9.02 1.44
C MET A 316 -7.77 -8.31 2.80
N THR A 317 -8.40 -8.87 3.83
CA THR A 317 -8.31 -8.35 5.21
C THR A 317 -6.89 -8.40 5.73
N PHE A 318 -6.15 -9.47 5.50
CA PHE A 318 -4.75 -9.57 5.91
C PHE A 318 -3.86 -8.56 5.16
N ALA A 319 -4.08 -8.40 3.85
CA ALA A 319 -3.35 -7.41 3.06
C ALA A 319 -3.61 -5.97 3.55
N SER A 320 -4.87 -5.60 3.76
CA SER A 320 -5.20 -4.25 4.25
C SER A 320 -4.73 -4.01 5.68
N PHE A 321 -4.92 -4.99 6.57
CA PHE A 321 -4.62 -4.85 7.99
C PHE A 321 -3.11 -4.82 8.28
N SER A 322 -2.27 -5.47 7.46
CA SER A 322 -0.81 -5.36 7.57
C SER A 322 -0.33 -3.93 7.31
N THR A 323 -0.90 -3.25 6.31
CA THR A 323 -0.62 -1.83 6.05
C THR A 323 -1.13 -0.94 7.20
N VAL A 324 -2.36 -1.18 7.69
CA VAL A 324 -2.92 -0.43 8.83
C VAL A 324 -2.02 -0.48 10.05
N THR A 325 -1.60 -1.68 10.45
CA THR A 325 -0.72 -1.84 11.62
C THR A 325 0.66 -1.21 11.42
N ALA A 326 1.19 -1.26 10.20
CA ALA A 326 2.46 -0.66 9.84
C ALA A 326 2.44 0.87 9.96
N VAL A 327 1.41 1.52 9.39
CA VAL A 327 1.26 2.99 9.45
C VAL A 327 0.89 3.45 10.86
N PHE A 328 0.08 2.70 11.61
CA PHE A 328 -0.20 3.00 13.01
C PHE A 328 1.07 2.98 13.86
N GLU A 329 1.96 2.01 13.63
CA GLU A 329 3.26 1.97 14.32
C GLU A 329 4.10 3.22 14.00
N ASN A 330 4.11 3.69 12.75
CA ASN A 330 4.79 4.93 12.37
C ASN A 330 4.24 6.14 13.14
N LEU A 331 2.90 6.30 13.21
CA LEU A 331 2.27 7.39 13.96
C LEU A 331 2.57 7.33 15.46
N ILE A 332 2.55 6.13 16.04
CA ILE A 332 2.89 5.91 17.45
C ILE A 332 4.34 6.27 17.71
N ALA A 333 5.27 5.79 16.87
CA ALA A 333 6.69 6.10 16.99
C ALA A 333 6.97 7.59 16.85
N CYS A 334 6.34 8.27 15.88
CA CYS A 334 6.41 9.72 15.73
C CYS A 334 5.91 10.45 16.97
N SER A 335 4.82 9.98 17.57
CA SER A 335 4.28 10.59 18.79
C SER A 335 5.21 10.39 20.00
N ILE A 336 5.82 9.22 20.13
CA ILE A 336 6.81 8.93 21.19
C ILE A 336 8.04 9.82 21.01
N ASP A 337 8.60 9.86 19.81
CA ASP A 337 9.83 10.59 19.51
C ASP A 337 9.66 12.10 19.70
N ASN A 338 8.60 12.68 19.12
CA ASN A 338 8.43 14.13 19.10
C ASN A 338 7.89 14.73 20.41
N PHE A 339 7.01 13.98 21.11
CA PHE A 339 6.33 14.49 22.32
C PHE A 339 6.81 13.82 23.61
N GLY A 340 7.71 12.83 23.53
CA GLY A 340 8.18 12.10 24.69
C GLY A 340 7.09 11.26 25.40
N TRP A 341 6.02 10.90 24.66
CA TRP A 341 4.93 10.14 25.26
C TRP A 341 5.34 8.68 25.49
N ASN A 342 4.75 8.09 26.54
CA ASN A 342 4.84 6.64 26.65
C ASN A 342 3.93 5.96 25.60
N ARG A 343 4.22 4.69 25.26
CA ARG A 343 3.50 3.95 24.23
C ARG A 343 2.00 3.89 24.46
N LYS A 344 1.54 3.70 25.70
CA LYS A 344 0.10 3.64 26.03
C LYS A 344 -0.62 4.93 25.69
N LYS A 345 -0.02 6.09 26.04
CA LYS A 345 -0.57 7.40 25.72
C LYS A 345 -0.58 7.65 24.21
N ALA A 346 0.53 7.32 23.52
CA ALA A 346 0.63 7.46 22.08
C ALA A 346 -0.43 6.61 21.34
N VAL A 347 -0.61 5.35 21.73
CA VAL A 347 -1.66 4.46 21.20
C VAL A 347 -3.05 5.07 21.42
N LEU A 348 -3.39 5.46 22.65
CA LEU A 348 -4.72 5.98 22.96
C LEU A 348 -5.05 7.27 22.19
N VAL A 349 -4.11 8.21 22.14
CA VAL A 349 -4.33 9.50 21.45
C VAL A 349 -4.47 9.29 19.94
N ASN A 350 -3.58 8.50 19.33
CA ASN A 350 -3.66 8.21 17.89
C ASN A 350 -4.92 7.42 17.53
N LEU A 351 -5.34 6.46 18.38
CA LEU A 351 -6.60 5.74 18.21
C LEU A 351 -7.79 6.70 18.15
N ILE A 352 -7.89 7.63 19.12
CA ILE A 352 -8.98 8.60 19.16
C ILE A 352 -8.96 9.51 17.92
N ILE A 353 -7.79 10.01 17.53
CA ILE A 353 -7.65 10.89 16.36
C ILE A 353 -8.08 10.13 15.09
N ILE A 354 -7.52 8.96 14.83
CA ILE A 354 -7.85 8.18 13.62
C ILE A 354 -9.33 7.80 13.61
N PHE A 355 -9.87 7.32 14.73
CA PHE A 355 -11.28 6.96 14.81
C PHE A 355 -12.19 8.13 14.45
N LEU A 356 -11.98 9.30 15.07
CA LEU A 356 -12.80 10.49 14.81
C LEU A 356 -12.62 11.02 13.39
N CYS A 357 -11.38 11.06 12.89
CA CYS A 357 -11.07 11.57 11.56
C CYS A 357 -11.51 10.62 10.44
N SER A 358 -11.74 9.33 10.71
CA SER A 358 -12.30 8.38 9.73
C SER A 358 -13.82 8.46 9.61
N ILE A 359 -14.53 9.10 10.58
CA ILE A 359 -16.00 9.24 10.54
C ILE A 359 -16.48 9.96 9.27
N PRO A 360 -15.91 11.09 8.83
CA PRO A 360 -16.34 11.76 7.60
C PRO A 360 -16.27 10.85 6.36
N CYS A 361 -15.25 9.99 6.26
CA CYS A 361 -15.13 9.02 5.17
C CYS A 361 -16.26 7.97 5.20
N VAL A 362 -16.63 7.46 6.38
CA VAL A 362 -17.79 6.57 6.55
C VAL A 362 -19.08 7.25 6.14
N LEU A 363 -19.25 8.53 6.50
CA LEU A 363 -20.45 9.30 6.19
C LEU A 363 -20.51 9.79 4.73
N GLY A 364 -19.39 9.80 4.02
CA GLY A 364 -19.28 10.31 2.65
C GLY A 364 -20.14 9.58 1.61
N TYR A 365 -20.57 8.34 1.88
CA TYR A 365 -21.42 7.55 1.01
C TYR A 365 -22.92 7.59 1.38
N ASN A 366 -23.27 8.28 2.46
CA ASN A 366 -24.65 8.30 2.96
C ASN A 366 -25.06 9.71 3.46
N VAL A 367 -24.75 10.07 4.70
CA VAL A 367 -25.18 11.36 5.29
C VAL A 367 -24.49 12.56 4.61
N LEU A 368 -23.26 12.42 4.17
CA LEU A 368 -22.45 13.47 3.51
C LEU A 368 -22.26 13.20 2.00
N ALA A 369 -23.11 12.38 1.38
CA ALA A 369 -22.96 11.99 -0.04
C ALA A 369 -22.95 13.19 -1.00
N ASP A 370 -23.65 14.27 -0.64
CA ASP A 370 -23.69 15.51 -1.44
C ASP A 370 -22.51 16.46 -1.20
N MET A 371 -21.61 16.13 -0.25
CA MET A 371 -20.44 16.96 0.05
C MET A 371 -19.25 16.57 -0.82
N HIS A 372 -18.80 17.50 -1.65
CA HIS A 372 -17.63 17.37 -2.49
C HIS A 372 -16.55 18.35 -2.03
N PHE A 373 -15.35 17.83 -1.65
CA PHE A 373 -14.26 18.67 -1.14
C PHE A 373 -13.27 19.09 -2.23
N ILE A 374 -13.02 18.24 -3.20
CA ILE A 374 -12.07 18.51 -4.30
C ILE A 374 -12.77 18.21 -5.64
N GLY A 375 -13.24 19.23 -6.33
CA GLY A 375 -14.00 19.08 -7.56
C GLY A 375 -15.30 18.31 -7.33
N SER A 376 -15.51 17.22 -8.08
CA SER A 376 -16.69 16.34 -7.94
C SER A 376 -16.44 15.09 -7.09
N ARG A 377 -15.30 15.04 -6.38
CA ARG A 377 -14.89 13.87 -5.59
C ARG A 377 -15.62 13.83 -4.25
N ASP A 378 -16.03 12.63 -3.86
CA ASP A 378 -16.53 12.39 -2.51
C ASP A 378 -15.42 12.53 -1.46
N VAL A 379 -15.73 12.24 -0.19
CA VAL A 379 -14.77 12.37 0.92
C VAL A 379 -13.57 11.45 0.72
N LEU A 380 -13.82 10.15 0.45
CA LEU A 380 -12.78 9.15 0.26
C LEU A 380 -11.89 9.47 -0.93
N ASP A 381 -12.50 9.77 -2.08
CA ASP A 381 -11.76 10.10 -3.30
C ASP A 381 -10.96 11.40 -3.15
N SER A 382 -11.43 12.35 -2.32
CA SER A 382 -10.70 13.58 -2.01
C SER A 382 -9.48 13.30 -1.13
N GLU A 383 -9.62 12.46 -0.11
CA GLU A 383 -8.52 12.05 0.78
C GLU A 383 -7.48 11.23 -0.01
N ASP A 384 -7.91 10.25 -0.82
CA ASP A 384 -7.00 9.47 -1.67
C ASP A 384 -6.28 10.35 -2.68
N PHE A 385 -6.97 11.31 -3.31
CA PHE A 385 -6.35 12.26 -4.24
C PHE A 385 -5.22 13.06 -3.58
N LEU A 386 -5.46 13.61 -2.39
CA LEU A 386 -4.43 14.34 -1.65
C LEU A 386 -3.22 13.48 -1.31
N VAL A 387 -3.46 12.25 -0.87
CA VAL A 387 -2.36 11.33 -0.52
C VAL A 387 -1.66 10.84 -1.79
N SER A 388 -2.39 10.22 -2.70
CA SER A 388 -1.81 9.47 -3.83
C SER A 388 -1.23 10.38 -4.92
N ASN A 389 -1.88 11.53 -5.20
CA ASN A 389 -1.48 12.39 -6.31
C ASN A 389 -0.61 13.58 -5.89
N LEU A 390 -0.63 13.93 -4.60
CA LEU A 390 0.13 15.09 -4.10
C LEU A 390 1.19 14.68 -3.07
N LEU A 391 0.79 14.12 -1.92
CA LEU A 391 1.72 13.92 -0.79
C LEU A 391 2.77 12.85 -1.08
N LEU A 392 2.39 11.71 -1.66
CA LEU A 392 3.35 10.65 -2.02
C LEU A 392 4.40 11.14 -3.03
N PRO A 393 4.04 11.70 -4.20
CA PRO A 393 5.04 12.15 -5.17
C PRO A 393 5.88 13.34 -4.67
N CYS A 394 5.26 14.31 -4.00
CA CYS A 394 6.00 15.43 -3.42
C CYS A 394 6.98 14.95 -2.35
N GLY A 395 6.53 14.04 -1.48
CA GLY A 395 7.37 13.48 -0.44
C GLY A 395 8.57 12.71 -0.98
N ALA A 396 8.34 11.87 -1.99
CA ALA A 396 9.43 11.14 -2.65
C ALA A 396 10.44 12.09 -3.32
N LEU A 397 9.98 13.18 -3.92
CA LEU A 397 10.87 14.21 -4.47
C LEU A 397 11.69 14.87 -3.35
N VAL A 398 11.09 15.14 -2.20
CA VAL A 398 11.82 15.70 -1.05
C VAL A 398 12.86 14.70 -0.51
N TYR A 399 12.52 13.41 -0.36
CA TYR A 399 13.49 12.36 0.01
C TYR A 399 14.67 12.33 -0.96
N LEU A 400 14.37 12.38 -2.27
CA LEU A 400 15.39 12.38 -3.30
C LEU A 400 16.32 13.60 -3.18
N LEU A 401 15.73 14.81 -3.09
CA LEU A 401 16.51 16.04 -2.97
C LEU A 401 17.33 16.05 -1.67
N PHE A 402 16.76 15.59 -0.58
CA PHE A 402 17.47 15.50 0.70
C PHE A 402 18.66 14.55 0.65
N CYS A 403 18.50 13.35 0.08
CA CYS A 403 19.55 12.36 0.00
C CYS A 403 20.64 12.69 -1.03
N VAL A 404 20.34 13.51 -2.05
CA VAL A 404 21.24 13.66 -3.21
C VAL A 404 21.89 15.03 -3.32
N THR A 405 21.25 16.09 -2.77
CA THR A 405 21.75 17.46 -2.91
C THR A 405 22.74 17.83 -1.78
N LYS A 406 23.57 18.83 -2.04
CA LYS A 406 24.49 19.40 -1.05
C LYS A 406 23.78 20.18 0.05
N TRP A 407 22.53 20.55 -0.16
CA TRP A 407 21.69 21.30 0.80
C TRP A 407 20.92 20.37 1.76
N GLY A 408 20.92 19.08 1.47
CA GLY A 408 20.36 18.03 2.33
C GLY A 408 21.45 17.20 2.98
N TRP A 409 21.16 15.93 3.24
CA TRP A 409 22.11 14.97 3.82
C TRP A 409 23.30 14.68 2.88
N GLY A 410 23.06 14.69 1.57
CA GLY A 410 24.05 14.54 0.53
C GLY A 410 24.30 13.11 0.09
N PHE A 411 24.63 12.96 -1.20
CA PHE A 411 24.75 11.64 -1.85
C PHE A 411 25.79 10.73 -1.22
N ASP A 412 26.92 11.29 -0.79
CA ASP A 412 28.04 10.48 -0.27
C ASP A 412 27.69 9.87 1.11
N HIS A 413 27.02 10.61 1.98
CA HIS A 413 26.49 10.11 3.25
C HIS A 413 25.39 9.06 3.02
N TYR A 414 24.45 9.36 2.11
CA TYR A 414 23.39 8.43 1.71
C TYR A 414 23.99 7.11 1.18
N LEU A 415 24.94 7.18 0.23
CA LEU A 415 25.58 6.01 -0.35
C LEU A 415 26.33 5.18 0.69
N ALA A 416 27.05 5.85 1.61
CA ALA A 416 27.75 5.18 2.70
C ALA A 416 26.77 4.42 3.60
N GLU A 417 25.62 5.02 3.92
CA GLU A 417 24.58 4.38 4.72
C GLU A 417 23.96 3.19 3.99
N VAL A 418 23.53 3.35 2.74
CA VAL A 418 22.90 2.30 1.93
C VAL A 418 23.80 1.06 1.81
N ASN A 419 25.10 1.27 1.69
CA ASN A 419 26.09 0.21 1.48
C ASN A 419 26.66 -0.41 2.76
N LYS A 420 26.19 0.00 3.94
CA LYS A 420 26.56 -0.69 5.20
C LYS A 420 26.05 -2.12 5.22
N GLY A 421 26.88 -3.03 5.70
CA GLY A 421 26.54 -4.43 5.87
C GLY A 421 26.77 -5.29 4.62
N ARG A 422 26.21 -6.50 4.65
CA ARG A 422 26.36 -7.53 3.62
C ARG A 422 25.19 -7.52 2.64
N GLY A 423 25.45 -7.63 1.36
CA GLY A 423 24.41 -7.74 0.32
C GLY A 423 24.70 -6.95 -0.95
N ILE A 424 23.65 -6.62 -1.70
CA ILE A 424 23.72 -5.86 -2.96
C ILE A 424 24.12 -4.42 -2.63
N LYS A 425 25.26 -3.99 -3.14
CA LYS A 425 25.74 -2.61 -2.97
C LYS A 425 25.28 -1.72 -4.12
N MET A 426 24.94 -0.50 -3.78
CA MET A 426 24.62 0.54 -4.76
C MET A 426 25.92 1.13 -5.33
N PRO A 427 26.10 1.15 -6.67
CA PRO A 427 27.28 1.75 -7.28
C PRO A 427 27.26 3.29 -7.15
N GLY A 428 28.41 3.91 -6.84
CA GLY A 428 28.55 5.37 -6.83
C GLY A 428 28.29 6.02 -8.21
N ALA A 429 28.48 5.27 -9.30
CA ALA A 429 28.19 5.69 -10.66
C ALA A 429 26.69 6.01 -10.89
N MET A 430 25.78 5.60 -10.00
CA MET A 430 24.36 5.96 -10.09
C MET A 430 24.06 7.41 -9.70
N LYS A 431 25.02 8.16 -9.17
CA LYS A 431 24.83 9.56 -8.75
C LYS A 431 24.15 10.45 -9.84
N PRO A 432 24.59 10.44 -11.12
CA PRO A 432 23.92 11.22 -12.18
C PRO A 432 22.48 10.80 -12.42
N TYR A 433 22.19 9.49 -12.32
CA TYR A 433 20.82 8.99 -12.44
C TYR A 433 19.90 9.59 -11.36
N PHE A 434 20.34 9.58 -10.10
CA PHE A 434 19.59 10.16 -8.99
C PHE A 434 19.48 11.69 -9.07
N GLN A 435 20.47 12.36 -9.65
CA GLN A 435 20.46 13.82 -9.75
C GLN A 435 19.60 14.35 -10.90
N TYR A 436 19.51 13.64 -12.01
CA TYR A 436 18.91 14.17 -13.25
C TYR A 436 17.71 13.35 -13.76
N VAL A 437 17.77 12.02 -13.72
CA VAL A 437 16.73 11.18 -14.32
C VAL A 437 15.59 10.94 -13.34
N LEU A 438 15.91 10.51 -12.14
CA LEU A 438 14.90 10.16 -11.14
C LEU A 438 13.99 11.34 -10.73
N PRO A 439 14.48 12.59 -10.55
CA PRO A 439 13.60 13.74 -10.32
C PRO A 439 12.61 13.97 -11.43
N VAL A 440 13.02 13.79 -12.71
CA VAL A 440 12.14 13.95 -13.86
C VAL A 440 11.02 12.90 -13.83
N LEU A 441 11.34 11.65 -13.53
CA LEU A 441 10.32 10.58 -13.41
C LEU A 441 9.29 10.91 -12.32
N ILE A 442 9.74 11.36 -11.15
CA ILE A 442 8.83 11.74 -10.05
C ILE A 442 8.00 12.98 -10.42
N LEU A 443 8.59 13.97 -11.08
CA LEU A 443 7.85 15.15 -11.56
C LEU A 443 6.79 14.80 -12.59
N VAL A 444 7.07 13.83 -13.49
CA VAL A 444 6.06 13.32 -14.44
C VAL A 444 4.86 12.73 -13.70
N ILE A 445 5.09 11.94 -12.63
CA ILE A 445 4.00 11.40 -11.80
C ILE A 445 3.20 12.53 -11.19
N LEU A 446 3.86 13.49 -10.55
CA LEU A 446 3.21 14.61 -9.89
C LEU A 446 2.35 15.43 -10.85
N ILE A 447 2.90 15.80 -12.02
CA ILE A 447 2.17 16.59 -13.00
C ILE A 447 0.97 15.81 -13.54
N ARG A 448 1.15 14.54 -13.91
CA ARG A 448 0.06 13.68 -14.40
C ARG A 448 -1.02 13.42 -13.35
N GLY A 449 -0.64 13.33 -12.07
CA GLY A 449 -1.57 13.16 -10.97
C GLY A 449 -2.45 14.39 -10.69
N LEU A 450 -1.98 15.59 -11.09
CA LEU A 450 -2.70 16.84 -10.91
C LEU A 450 -3.55 17.26 -12.13
N MET A 451 -3.32 16.68 -13.31
CA MET A 451 -4.09 16.88 -14.53
C MET A 451 -5.32 15.98 -14.60
#